data_10e30c0bdb53a1fa054f305ab4b0acf7
#
_entry.id   10e30c0bdb53a1fa054f305ab4b0acf7
#
_cell.length_a   1.000
_cell.length_b   1.000
_cell.length_c   1.000
_cell.angle_alpha   90.00
_cell.angle_beta   90.00
_cell.angle_gamma   90.00
#
_symmetry.space_group_name_H-M   'P 1'
#
loop_
_entity.id
_entity.type
_entity.pdbx_description
1 polymer ?
#
loop_
_entity_poly.entity_id
_entity_poly.type
_entity_poly.pdbx_seq_one_letter_code
_entity_poly.pdbx_strand_id
1 'polypeptide(L)'
;MSVTLDIRLKRANKVYHEGESVAGVVLLVCKEAVQHHGITLNMEGLVNLQLSSKSVGVFEAFYNSVKPIQLISSNVEVAKAGKIPAGKTEIPFEFPLSTKGNKVLYETYHVSLPVSSPQYTLRCDMKRPLLAKDLSRNCEFIVHSQVRVAHVSRECSTLLPKFLVRGHLDATSCVISRPLSGELVVENSEVPIKSIELQLVRVETCGCAEGYARDATEIQNIQIAEGDVCHGLPIPVYMVFPRLFTCPTLETTNFKVEFEVNVVIVLHDDHLITENFPLKLCRV
;
A
#
# COMPACT_ATOMS: atom_id res chain seq x y z
N MET A 1 36.90 5.17 -19.90
CA MET A 1 37.01 4.43 -18.61
C MET A 1 35.64 3.88 -18.24
N SER A 2 35.44 2.57 -18.20
CA SER A 2 34.15 1.98 -17.87
C SER A 2 34.17 1.56 -16.40
N VAL A 3 33.36 2.24 -15.60
CA VAL A 3 33.07 1.94 -14.20
C VAL A 3 31.60 1.63 -14.09
N THR A 4 31.25 0.52 -13.46
CA THR A 4 29.87 0.18 -13.10
C THR A 4 29.69 0.26 -11.60
N LEU A 5 28.59 0.91 -11.19
CA LEU A 5 28.14 1.03 -9.81
C LEU A 5 26.81 0.29 -9.68
N ASP A 6 26.71 -0.58 -8.68
CA ASP A 6 25.47 -1.31 -8.37
C ASP A 6 25.25 -1.43 -6.87
N ILE A 7 24.01 -1.66 -6.43
CA ILE A 7 23.64 -1.89 -5.04
C ILE A 7 23.02 -3.28 -4.97
N ARG A 8 23.58 -4.14 -4.11
CA ARG A 8 23.04 -5.48 -3.88
C ARG A 8 22.63 -5.64 -2.43
N LEU A 9 21.34 -5.86 -2.24
CA LEU A 9 20.78 -6.15 -0.94
C LEU A 9 21.08 -7.59 -0.52
N LYS A 10 21.28 -7.81 0.77
CA LYS A 10 21.54 -9.14 1.35
C LYS A 10 20.32 -10.07 1.16
N ARG A 11 19.10 -9.51 1.22
CA ARG A 11 17.84 -10.26 1.00
C ARG A 11 17.43 -10.20 -0.48
N ALA A 12 17.28 -11.34 -1.11
CA ALA A 12 16.87 -11.44 -2.52
C ALA A 12 15.44 -10.95 -2.75
N ASN A 13 14.52 -11.18 -1.81
CA ASN A 13 13.13 -10.71 -1.87
C ASN A 13 12.98 -9.20 -1.58
N LYS A 14 14.04 -8.55 -1.06
CA LYS A 14 14.08 -7.12 -0.70
C LYS A 14 13.00 -6.68 0.30
N VAL A 15 12.45 -7.59 1.10
CA VAL A 15 11.42 -7.32 2.09
C VAL A 15 12.04 -7.18 3.48
N TYR A 16 11.68 -6.10 4.16
CA TYR A 16 12.14 -5.75 5.50
C TYR A 16 10.97 -5.32 6.38
N HIS A 17 11.15 -5.44 7.71
CA HIS A 17 10.18 -4.98 8.71
C HIS A 17 10.78 -3.85 9.55
N GLU A 18 9.90 -3.02 10.13
CA GLU A 18 10.35 -1.99 11.08
C GLU A 18 11.14 -2.62 12.23
N GLY A 19 12.27 -1.99 12.60
CA GLY A 19 13.21 -2.50 13.61
C GLY A 19 14.30 -3.42 13.07
N GLU A 20 14.20 -3.87 11.81
CA GLU A 20 15.28 -4.61 11.15
C GLU A 20 16.33 -3.67 10.55
N SER A 21 17.44 -4.26 10.04
CA SER A 21 18.47 -3.53 9.30
C SER A 21 18.40 -3.86 7.81
N VAL A 22 18.46 -2.83 6.97
CA VAL A 22 18.66 -2.96 5.52
C VAL A 22 20.15 -3.06 5.24
N ALA A 23 20.62 -4.26 4.94
CA ALA A 23 22.03 -4.55 4.74
C ALA A 23 22.32 -5.03 3.31
N GLY A 24 23.53 -4.74 2.84
CA GLY A 24 23.96 -5.10 1.50
C GLY A 24 25.40 -4.72 1.22
N VAL A 25 25.72 -4.67 -0.08
CA VAL A 25 27.02 -4.21 -0.57
C VAL A 25 26.84 -3.22 -1.72
N VAL A 26 27.65 -2.18 -1.74
CA VAL A 26 27.87 -1.36 -2.92
C VAL A 26 28.92 -2.07 -3.77
N LEU A 27 28.56 -2.43 -4.98
CA LEU A 27 29.42 -3.16 -5.92
C LEU A 27 29.98 -2.20 -6.94
N LEU A 28 31.30 -2.15 -7.04
CA LEU A 28 32.04 -1.39 -8.05
C LEU A 28 32.83 -2.35 -8.93
N VAL A 29 32.69 -2.24 -10.24
CA VAL A 29 33.51 -2.97 -11.21
C VAL A 29 34.23 -1.98 -12.09
N CYS A 30 35.55 -1.93 -12.01
CA CYS A 30 36.42 -1.00 -12.70
C CYS A 30 37.36 -1.76 -13.64
N LYS A 31 37.44 -1.38 -14.92
CA LYS A 31 38.46 -1.94 -15.82
C LYS A 31 39.87 -1.49 -15.47
N GLU A 32 39.99 -0.29 -14.93
CA GLU A 32 41.24 0.34 -14.50
C GLU A 32 40.99 0.99 -13.14
N ALA A 33 42.06 1.31 -12.42
CA ALA A 33 41.93 2.00 -11.13
C ALA A 33 41.36 3.41 -11.33
N VAL A 34 40.35 3.76 -10.55
CA VAL A 34 39.53 4.99 -10.69
C VAL A 34 39.63 5.86 -9.42
N GLN A 35 39.90 7.14 -9.62
CA GLN A 35 39.88 8.14 -8.57
C GLN A 35 38.46 8.64 -8.32
N HIS A 36 38.09 8.87 -7.06
CA HIS A 36 36.80 9.42 -6.64
C HIS A 36 36.95 10.40 -5.46
N HIS A 37 35.97 11.28 -5.30
CA HIS A 37 35.92 12.29 -4.22
C HIS A 37 34.97 11.90 -3.07
N GLY A 38 34.59 10.65 -3.01
CA GLY A 38 33.71 10.07 -2.01
C GLY A 38 32.57 9.27 -2.64
N ILE A 39 32.08 8.30 -1.85
CA ILE A 39 30.91 7.48 -2.19
C ILE A 39 29.94 7.59 -1.02
N THR A 40 28.75 8.08 -1.30
CA THR A 40 27.68 8.24 -0.32
C THR A 40 26.52 7.32 -0.64
N LEU A 41 25.89 6.79 0.39
CA LEU A 41 24.69 5.97 0.28
C LEU A 41 23.59 6.61 1.12
N ASN A 42 22.48 6.96 0.48
CA ASN A 42 21.30 7.53 1.10
C ASN A 42 20.18 6.50 1.13
N MET A 43 19.53 6.36 2.26
CA MET A 43 18.28 5.63 2.41
C MET A 43 17.16 6.63 2.63
N GLU A 44 16.13 6.58 1.79
CA GLU A 44 14.97 7.46 1.87
C GLU A 44 13.67 6.67 1.82
N GLY A 45 12.70 7.06 2.64
CA GLY A 45 11.31 6.63 2.55
C GLY A 45 10.42 7.82 2.34
N LEU A 46 9.68 7.85 1.24
CA LEU A 46 8.82 8.96 0.82
C LEU A 46 7.40 8.47 0.54
N VAL A 47 6.41 9.28 0.89
CA VAL A 47 5.02 9.14 0.45
C VAL A 47 4.70 10.25 -0.51
N ASN A 48 4.36 9.90 -1.75
CA ASN A 48 3.88 10.85 -2.74
C ASN A 48 2.36 10.91 -2.68
N LEU A 49 1.79 12.06 -2.37
CA LEU A 49 0.35 12.27 -2.35
C LEU A 49 -0.08 12.74 -3.75
N GLN A 50 -0.65 11.84 -4.55
CA GLN A 50 -1.32 12.17 -5.80
C GLN A 50 -2.77 11.73 -5.66
N LEU A 51 -3.72 12.64 -5.76
CA LEU A 51 -5.14 12.33 -5.79
C LEU A 51 -5.56 12.07 -7.25
N SER A 52 -6.62 11.28 -7.48
CA SER A 52 -7.04 10.97 -8.84
C SER A 52 -7.64 12.19 -9.55
N SER A 53 -7.41 12.30 -10.85
CA SER A 53 -7.93 13.39 -11.69
C SER A 53 -9.47 13.43 -11.77
N LYS A 54 -10.16 12.37 -11.33
CA LYS A 54 -11.64 12.30 -11.33
C LYS A 54 -12.28 13.11 -10.20
N SER A 55 -11.54 13.36 -9.11
CA SER A 55 -12.02 14.14 -7.96
C SER A 55 -11.74 15.65 -8.10
N VAL A 56 -11.15 16.09 -9.21
CA VAL A 56 -10.36 17.33 -9.28
C VAL A 56 -11.01 18.41 -10.13
N GLY A 57 -12.27 18.59 -10.19
CA GLY A 57 -12.85 19.78 -10.84
C GLY A 57 -11.91 21.01 -10.82
N VAL A 58 -12.15 21.99 -10.03
CA VAL A 58 -11.40 23.29 -9.96
C VAL A 58 -10.00 23.21 -9.29
N PHE A 59 -9.61 22.06 -8.73
CA PHE A 59 -8.43 21.93 -7.83
C PHE A 59 -7.12 21.49 -8.50
N GLU A 60 -7.05 21.38 -9.81
CA GLU A 60 -5.86 20.91 -10.54
C GLU A 60 -4.59 21.75 -10.25
N ALA A 61 -4.75 23.04 -9.93
CA ALA A 61 -3.64 23.93 -9.60
C ALA A 61 -2.99 23.64 -8.25
N PHE A 62 -3.69 23.01 -7.30
CA PHE A 62 -3.19 22.69 -5.96
C PHE A 62 -2.43 21.38 -5.88
N TYR A 63 -2.62 20.48 -6.85
CA TYR A 63 -2.00 19.15 -6.91
C TYR A 63 -0.48 19.16 -7.04
N ASN A 64 0.06 20.14 -7.74
CA ASN A 64 1.48 20.29 -7.95
C ASN A 64 2.24 20.84 -6.72
N SER A 65 1.53 21.16 -5.63
CA SER A 65 2.14 21.80 -4.45
C SER A 65 2.28 20.89 -3.23
N VAL A 66 1.73 19.66 -3.26
CA VAL A 66 1.86 18.73 -2.12
C VAL A 66 3.25 18.13 -2.12
N LYS A 67 4.09 18.57 -1.19
CA LYS A 67 5.44 18.02 -1.02
C LYS A 67 5.35 16.57 -0.55
N PRO A 68 6.23 15.67 -1.07
CA PRO A 68 6.35 14.32 -0.55
C PRO A 68 6.55 14.31 0.97
N ILE A 69 5.88 13.41 1.66
CA ILE A 69 6.07 13.22 3.10
C ILE A 69 7.28 12.32 3.30
N GLN A 70 8.31 12.85 3.98
CA GLN A 70 9.50 12.08 4.31
C GLN A 70 9.27 11.26 5.59
N LEU A 71 9.30 9.93 5.45
CA LEU A 71 9.12 8.97 6.54
C LEU A 71 10.44 8.68 7.25
N ILE A 72 11.47 8.41 6.46
CA ILE A 72 12.84 8.12 6.94
C ILE A 72 13.84 8.72 5.97
N SER A 73 14.95 9.20 6.51
CA SER A 73 16.12 9.63 5.74
C SER A 73 17.38 9.35 6.55
N SER A 74 18.31 8.65 5.92
CA SER A 74 19.61 8.34 6.52
C SER A 74 20.68 8.41 5.44
N ASN A 75 21.83 8.98 5.77
CA ASN A 75 22.97 9.15 4.87
C ASN A 75 24.24 8.60 5.53
N VAL A 76 25.00 7.82 4.77
CA VAL A 76 26.28 7.27 5.19
C VAL A 76 27.32 7.48 4.09
N GLU A 77 28.49 8.00 4.45
CA GLU A 77 29.66 7.98 3.59
C GLU A 77 30.29 6.59 3.66
N VAL A 78 30.10 5.77 2.61
CA VAL A 78 30.60 4.39 2.57
C VAL A 78 32.05 4.30 2.14
N ALA A 79 32.58 5.33 1.44
CA ALA A 79 33.99 5.48 1.16
C ALA A 79 34.39 6.95 1.09
N LYS A 80 35.47 7.34 1.80
CA LYS A 80 36.11 8.65 1.68
C LYS A 80 36.80 8.80 0.34
N ALA A 81 37.14 10.05 -0.04
CA ALA A 81 37.90 10.33 -1.26
C ALA A 81 39.16 9.44 -1.35
N GLY A 82 39.36 8.85 -2.52
CA GLY A 82 40.44 7.88 -2.72
C GLY A 82 40.47 7.27 -4.11
N LYS A 83 41.06 6.08 -4.21
CA LYS A 83 41.23 5.34 -5.47
C LYS A 83 40.68 3.92 -5.33
N ILE A 84 39.74 3.54 -6.18
CA ILE A 84 39.24 2.17 -6.29
C ILE A 84 40.16 1.40 -7.24
N PRO A 85 40.64 0.20 -6.87
CA PRO A 85 41.51 -0.60 -7.73
C PRO A 85 40.74 -1.14 -8.95
N ALA A 86 41.48 -1.59 -9.95
CA ALA A 86 40.93 -2.37 -11.05
C ALA A 86 40.33 -3.70 -10.52
N GLY A 87 39.25 -4.15 -11.14
CA GLY A 87 38.53 -5.36 -10.74
C GLY A 87 37.22 -5.07 -10.02
N LYS A 88 36.84 -5.99 -9.15
CA LYS A 88 35.60 -5.96 -8.36
C LYS A 88 35.90 -5.50 -6.93
N THR A 89 35.22 -4.46 -6.48
CA THR A 89 35.27 -3.97 -5.09
C THR A 89 33.87 -4.02 -4.51
N GLU A 90 33.74 -4.59 -3.31
CA GLU A 90 32.49 -4.65 -2.54
C GLU A 90 32.65 -3.86 -1.23
N ILE A 91 31.77 -2.89 -1.01
CA ILE A 91 31.75 -2.08 0.19
C ILE A 91 30.47 -2.41 0.97
N PRO A 92 30.57 -3.05 2.14
CA PRO A 92 29.39 -3.42 2.92
C PRO A 92 28.74 -2.18 3.53
N PHE A 93 27.40 -2.24 3.66
CA PHE A 93 26.61 -1.23 4.35
C PHE A 93 25.49 -1.86 5.17
N GLU A 94 25.03 -1.12 6.17
CA GLU A 94 23.90 -1.48 7.00
C GLU A 94 23.19 -0.20 7.49
N PHE A 95 21.86 -0.14 7.30
CA PHE A 95 21.02 0.94 7.79
C PHE A 95 19.97 0.36 8.74
N PRO A 96 19.83 0.87 9.96
CA PRO A 96 18.71 0.52 10.81
C PRO A 96 17.41 1.09 10.22
N LEU A 97 16.42 0.24 10.05
CA LEU A 97 15.08 0.60 9.57
C LEU A 97 14.22 1.00 10.77
N SER A 98 14.56 2.10 11.40
CA SER A 98 13.86 2.65 12.56
C SER A 98 13.60 4.14 12.37
N THR A 99 12.44 4.58 12.80
CA THR A 99 12.08 6.01 12.79
C THR A 99 12.52 6.68 14.10
N LYS A 100 12.81 7.97 14.03
CA LYS A 100 13.07 8.79 15.22
C LYS A 100 11.76 9.41 15.71
N GLY A 101 11.45 9.26 17.00
CA GLY A 101 10.23 9.80 17.64
C GLY A 101 9.01 8.93 17.38
N ASN A 102 7.82 9.55 17.33
CA ASN A 102 6.52 8.88 17.14
C ASN A 102 6.16 8.61 15.67
N LYS A 103 7.12 8.66 14.76
CA LYS A 103 6.87 8.34 13.35
C LYS A 103 6.81 6.83 13.18
N VAL A 104 5.89 6.35 12.34
CA VAL A 104 5.71 4.94 11.99
C VAL A 104 6.11 4.77 10.53
N LEU A 105 6.76 3.65 10.20
CA LEU A 105 7.01 3.27 8.82
C LEU A 105 5.74 2.65 8.24
N TYR A 106 5.33 3.13 7.08
CA TYR A 106 4.16 2.61 6.38
C TYR A 106 4.56 1.49 5.44
N GLU A 107 3.67 0.51 5.31
CA GLU A 107 3.90 -0.62 4.41
C GLU A 107 3.94 -0.16 2.95
N THR A 108 4.90 -0.71 2.19
CA THR A 108 4.94 -0.54 0.74
C THR A 108 3.85 -1.40 0.11
N TYR A 109 2.97 -0.79 -0.68
CA TYR A 109 1.96 -1.50 -1.46
C TYR A 109 2.07 -1.11 -2.93
N HIS A 110 1.90 -2.09 -3.82
CA HIS A 110 1.85 -1.83 -5.24
C HIS A 110 0.42 -1.46 -5.63
N VAL A 111 0.23 -0.22 -6.03
CA VAL A 111 -1.04 0.25 -6.58
C VAL A 111 -0.80 0.63 -8.04
N SER A 112 -1.64 0.12 -8.91
CA SER A 112 -1.67 0.50 -10.34
C SER A 112 -2.28 1.89 -10.58
N LEU A 113 -2.59 2.64 -9.50
CA LEU A 113 -3.25 3.92 -9.52
C LEU A 113 -2.39 5.01 -8.86
N PRO A 114 -2.55 6.28 -9.24
CA PRO A 114 -1.61 7.37 -8.97
C PRO A 114 -1.60 7.89 -7.53
N VAL A 115 -2.15 7.18 -6.54
CA VAL A 115 -2.29 7.70 -5.17
C VAL A 115 -1.34 7.00 -4.20
N SER A 116 -0.54 7.81 -3.53
CA SER A 116 0.24 7.60 -2.29
C SER A 116 0.75 6.20 -1.97
N SER A 117 1.69 5.68 -2.78
CA SER A 117 2.47 4.51 -2.37
C SER A 117 3.72 4.94 -1.59
N PRO A 118 3.96 4.45 -0.36
CA PRO A 118 5.24 4.63 0.30
C PRO A 118 6.34 3.96 -0.51
N GLN A 119 7.35 4.75 -0.91
CA GLN A 119 8.50 4.27 -1.66
C GLN A 119 9.74 4.34 -0.79
N TYR A 120 10.44 3.22 -0.68
CA TYR A 120 11.70 3.13 0.03
C TYR A 120 12.83 2.86 -0.96
N THR A 121 13.82 3.75 -0.99
CA THR A 121 14.89 3.73 -1.97
C THR A 121 16.25 3.90 -1.30
N LEU A 122 17.22 3.09 -1.72
CA LEU A 122 18.64 3.31 -1.50
C LEU A 122 19.21 3.99 -2.74
N ARG A 123 19.92 5.09 -2.56
CA ARG A 123 20.63 5.81 -3.61
C ARG A 123 22.11 5.89 -3.28
N CYS A 124 22.94 5.35 -4.17
CA CYS A 124 24.38 5.44 -4.09
C CYS A 124 24.90 6.44 -5.10
N ASP A 125 25.64 7.44 -4.62
CA ASP A 125 26.27 8.45 -5.45
C ASP A 125 27.81 8.38 -5.28
N MET A 126 28.53 8.23 -6.39
CA MET A 126 29.98 8.29 -6.45
C MET A 126 30.42 9.56 -7.16
N LYS A 127 31.03 10.48 -6.43
CA LYS A 127 31.60 11.71 -7.00
C LYS A 127 32.94 11.43 -7.66
N ARG A 128 33.11 11.92 -8.88
CA ARG A 128 34.31 11.75 -9.68
C ARG A 128 34.99 13.08 -10.00
N PRO A 129 36.30 13.08 -10.39
CA PRO A 129 37.01 14.29 -10.81
C PRO A 129 36.31 15.03 -11.94
N LEU A 130 36.52 16.34 -12.06
CA LEU A 130 35.84 17.32 -12.90
C LEU A 130 35.68 16.92 -14.41
N LEU A 131 36.49 16.02 -14.93
CA LEU A 131 36.40 15.53 -16.31
C LEU A 131 35.58 14.25 -16.48
N ALA A 132 35.03 13.71 -15.42
CA ALA A 132 34.30 12.47 -15.43
C ALA A 132 32.90 12.65 -14.79
N LYS A 133 31.84 12.19 -15.48
CA LYS A 133 30.47 12.26 -14.99
C LYS A 133 30.32 11.43 -13.70
N ASP A 134 29.68 11.98 -12.67
CA ASP A 134 29.33 11.28 -11.44
C ASP A 134 28.46 10.05 -11.76
N LEU A 135 28.60 9.03 -10.92
CA LEU A 135 27.76 7.83 -11.02
C LEU A 135 26.72 7.83 -9.92
N SER A 136 25.50 7.49 -10.29
CA SER A 136 24.38 7.32 -9.36
C SER A 136 23.66 6.01 -9.65
N ARG A 137 23.25 5.30 -8.60
CA ARG A 137 22.46 4.08 -8.70
C ARG A 137 21.39 4.04 -7.62
N ASN A 138 20.16 3.65 -8.01
CA ASN A 138 19.04 3.47 -7.10
C ASN A 138 18.69 1.99 -6.97
N CYS A 139 18.26 1.60 -5.78
CA CYS A 139 17.72 0.28 -5.49
C CYS A 139 16.51 0.43 -4.56
N GLU A 140 15.36 -0.03 -5.01
CA GLU A 140 14.13 -0.03 -4.21
C GLU A 140 14.05 -1.27 -3.34
N PHE A 141 13.41 -1.12 -2.17
CA PHE A 141 13.10 -2.21 -1.26
C PHE A 141 11.69 -2.04 -0.69
N ILE A 142 11.17 -3.11 -0.11
CA ILE A 142 9.79 -3.22 0.38
C ILE A 142 9.81 -3.22 1.90
N VAL A 143 8.95 -2.43 2.51
CA VAL A 143 8.70 -2.46 3.96
C VAL A 143 7.33 -3.06 4.22
N HIS A 144 7.28 -4.06 5.11
CA HIS A 144 6.03 -4.63 5.63
C HIS A 144 5.84 -4.22 7.09
N SER A 145 4.61 -3.87 7.44
CA SER A 145 4.21 -3.53 8.80
C SER A 145 3.63 -4.76 9.51
N GLN A 146 3.97 -4.96 10.78
CA GLN A 146 3.32 -5.97 11.63
C GLN A 146 2.28 -5.29 12.52
N VAL A 147 1.01 -5.57 12.33
CA VAL A 147 -0.09 -5.04 13.13
C VAL A 147 -0.79 -6.19 13.87
N ARG A 148 -1.05 -6.00 15.17
CA ARG A 148 -1.83 -6.96 15.97
C ARG A 148 -3.31 -6.88 15.61
N VAL A 149 -3.94 -8.02 15.40
CA VAL A 149 -5.36 -8.15 15.03
C VAL A 149 -6.22 -8.19 16.29
N ALA A 150 -7.27 -7.38 16.32
CA ALA A 150 -8.39 -7.55 17.25
C ALA A 150 -9.59 -8.08 16.47
N HIS A 151 -10.20 -9.17 16.93
CA HIS A 151 -11.41 -9.73 16.33
C HIS A 151 -12.64 -8.99 16.87
N VAL A 152 -13.39 -8.39 15.97
CA VAL A 152 -14.70 -7.77 16.25
C VAL A 152 -15.66 -8.29 15.20
N SER A 153 -16.71 -9.00 15.61
CA SER A 153 -17.84 -9.36 14.76
C SER A 153 -18.83 -8.20 14.69
N ARG A 154 -19.46 -8.01 13.57
CA ARG A 154 -20.52 -7.02 13.38
C ARG A 154 -21.70 -7.69 12.69
N GLU A 155 -22.85 -7.59 13.35
CA GLU A 155 -24.12 -8.03 12.78
C GLU A 155 -24.81 -6.85 12.11
N CYS A 156 -25.43 -7.11 10.98
CA CYS A 156 -26.24 -6.14 10.26
C CYS A 156 -27.64 -6.70 10.02
N SER A 157 -28.62 -5.86 10.19
CA SER A 157 -30.01 -6.15 9.87
C SER A 157 -30.60 -4.93 9.17
N THR A 158 -30.96 -5.11 7.90
CA THR A 158 -31.63 -4.06 7.11
C THR A 158 -33.12 -4.38 7.04
N LEU A 159 -33.93 -3.47 7.61
CA LEU A 159 -35.38 -3.58 7.61
C LEU A 159 -35.97 -2.49 6.69
N LEU A 160 -36.43 -2.89 5.51
CA LEU A 160 -37.22 -2.03 4.63
C LEU A 160 -38.66 -2.54 4.58
N PRO A 161 -39.69 -1.70 4.35
CA PRO A 161 -41.03 -2.17 4.08
C PRO A 161 -40.96 -3.16 2.91
N LYS A 162 -41.27 -4.44 3.13
CA LYS A 162 -41.27 -5.51 2.13
C LYS A 162 -39.92 -6.21 1.86
N PHE A 163 -38.88 -5.92 2.63
CA PHE A 163 -37.58 -6.54 2.45
C PHE A 163 -36.90 -6.76 3.82
N LEU A 164 -36.44 -7.97 4.10
CA LEU A 164 -35.70 -8.30 5.32
C LEU A 164 -34.55 -9.23 4.99
N VAL A 165 -33.33 -8.73 5.21
CA VAL A 165 -32.09 -9.48 5.08
C VAL A 165 -31.31 -9.36 6.38
N ARG A 166 -30.80 -10.49 6.86
CA ARG A 166 -29.90 -10.57 8.00
C ARG A 166 -28.56 -11.13 7.54
N GLY A 167 -27.49 -10.70 8.15
CA GLY A 167 -26.17 -11.21 7.85
C GLY A 167 -25.15 -10.77 8.87
N HIS A 168 -24.02 -11.45 8.83
CA HIS A 168 -22.86 -11.09 9.64
C HIS A 168 -21.58 -11.35 8.88
N LEU A 169 -20.54 -10.61 9.22
CA LEU A 169 -19.16 -10.91 8.89
C LEU A 169 -18.47 -11.51 10.10
N ASP A 170 -17.70 -12.58 9.92
CA ASP A 170 -17.00 -13.27 11.01
C ASP A 170 -15.99 -12.33 11.70
N ALA A 171 -15.42 -11.41 10.95
CA ALA A 171 -14.52 -10.38 11.45
C ALA A 171 -14.53 -9.14 10.57
N THR A 172 -14.42 -7.97 11.19
CA THR A 172 -14.17 -6.69 10.50
C THR A 172 -12.69 -6.28 10.56
N SER A 173 -11.89 -6.96 11.39
CA SER A 173 -10.43 -6.86 11.41
C SER A 173 -9.85 -8.08 10.73
N CYS A 174 -9.37 -7.92 9.50
CA CYS A 174 -9.04 -9.01 8.60
C CYS A 174 -7.54 -9.06 8.29
N VAL A 175 -6.98 -10.26 8.28
CA VAL A 175 -5.63 -10.50 7.78
C VAL A 175 -5.67 -10.61 6.26
N ILE A 176 -4.89 -9.80 5.53
CA ILE A 176 -4.91 -9.72 4.06
C ILE A 176 -4.68 -11.08 3.39
N SER A 177 -3.91 -11.98 4.03
CA SER A 177 -3.63 -13.33 3.52
C SER A 177 -4.74 -14.35 3.79
N ARG A 178 -5.81 -13.96 4.52
CA ARG A 178 -6.98 -14.80 4.81
C ARG A 178 -8.21 -14.27 4.12
N PRO A 179 -9.17 -15.12 3.75
CA PRO A 179 -10.42 -14.66 3.16
C PRO A 179 -11.27 -13.90 4.19
N LEU A 180 -12.06 -12.95 3.71
CA LEU A 180 -13.22 -12.43 4.42
C LEU A 180 -14.31 -13.50 4.36
N SER A 181 -14.94 -13.79 5.47
CA SER A 181 -16.02 -14.78 5.60
C SER A 181 -17.19 -14.23 6.40
N GLY A 182 -18.34 -14.87 6.25
CA GLY A 182 -19.57 -14.51 6.90
C GLY A 182 -20.77 -15.24 6.29
N GLU A 183 -21.96 -14.79 6.60
CA GLU A 183 -23.20 -15.37 6.15
C GLU A 183 -24.26 -14.31 5.94
N LEU A 184 -25.12 -14.49 4.94
CA LEU A 184 -26.26 -13.66 4.63
C LEU A 184 -27.51 -14.54 4.50
N VAL A 185 -28.64 -14.10 5.05
CA VAL A 185 -29.93 -14.77 4.94
C VAL A 185 -30.96 -13.78 4.45
N VAL A 186 -31.60 -14.08 3.34
CA VAL A 186 -32.80 -13.35 2.88
C VAL A 186 -34.02 -13.98 3.55
N GLU A 187 -34.63 -13.27 4.48
CA GLU A 187 -35.80 -13.76 5.18
C GLU A 187 -37.08 -13.44 4.47
N ASN A 188 -37.17 -12.27 3.86
CA ASN A 188 -38.32 -11.83 3.08
C ASN A 188 -37.90 -10.86 1.99
N SER A 189 -38.49 -11.03 0.80
CA SER A 189 -38.38 -10.08 -0.30
C SER A 189 -39.65 -10.17 -1.13
N GLU A 190 -40.41 -9.08 -1.22
CA GLU A 190 -41.58 -9.00 -2.10
C GLU A 190 -41.17 -8.70 -3.56
N VAL A 191 -39.99 -8.18 -3.79
CA VAL A 191 -39.41 -7.94 -5.10
C VAL A 191 -38.37 -9.01 -5.40
N PRO A 192 -38.44 -9.68 -6.56
CA PRO A 192 -37.44 -10.68 -6.92
C PRO A 192 -36.04 -10.11 -6.96
N ILE A 193 -35.07 -10.86 -6.41
CA ILE A 193 -33.66 -10.51 -6.40
C ILE A 193 -33.05 -10.93 -7.75
N LYS A 194 -32.27 -10.04 -8.35
CA LYS A 194 -31.52 -10.28 -9.58
C LYS A 194 -30.12 -10.85 -9.28
N SER A 195 -29.41 -10.24 -8.33
CA SER A 195 -28.11 -10.72 -7.85
C SER A 195 -27.78 -10.17 -6.47
N ILE A 196 -26.85 -10.83 -5.78
CA ILE A 196 -26.22 -10.33 -4.55
C ILE A 196 -24.71 -10.30 -4.79
N GLU A 197 -24.10 -9.15 -4.55
CA GLU A 197 -22.72 -8.86 -4.86
C GLU A 197 -21.97 -8.36 -3.63
N LEU A 198 -20.68 -8.68 -3.56
CA LEU A 198 -19.74 -8.13 -2.60
C LEU A 198 -18.77 -7.20 -3.31
N GLN A 199 -18.77 -5.94 -2.95
CA GLN A 199 -17.84 -4.95 -3.50
C GLN A 199 -16.82 -4.57 -2.44
N LEU A 200 -15.54 -4.82 -2.72
CA LEU A 200 -14.43 -4.33 -1.90
C LEU A 200 -14.02 -2.95 -2.40
N VAL A 201 -14.13 -1.97 -1.53
CA VAL A 201 -13.82 -0.58 -1.85
C VAL A 201 -12.64 -0.11 -1.01
N ARG A 202 -11.69 0.55 -1.64
CA ARG A 202 -10.60 1.27 -0.99
C ARG A 202 -10.97 2.75 -0.94
N VAL A 203 -10.90 3.32 0.25
CA VAL A 203 -11.17 4.74 0.51
C VAL A 203 -9.88 5.42 0.89
N GLU A 204 -9.47 6.39 0.11
CA GLU A 204 -8.29 7.21 0.36
C GLU A 204 -8.73 8.63 0.74
N THR A 205 -8.23 9.11 1.88
CA THR A 205 -8.50 10.45 2.36
C THR A 205 -7.19 11.19 2.52
N CYS A 206 -7.07 12.38 1.95
CA CYS A 206 -5.88 13.23 2.06
C CYS A 206 -6.26 14.61 2.60
N GLY A 207 -5.52 15.07 3.60
CA GLY A 207 -5.63 16.45 4.11
C GLY A 207 -5.00 17.44 3.14
N CYS A 208 -5.70 18.53 2.84
CA CYS A 208 -5.21 19.67 2.08
C CYS A 208 -5.51 20.97 2.84
N ALA A 209 -4.95 22.09 2.37
CA ALA A 209 -5.11 23.40 3.04
C ALA A 209 -6.58 23.84 3.21
N GLU A 210 -7.47 23.34 2.38
CA GLU A 210 -8.90 23.69 2.35
C GLU A 210 -9.82 22.61 2.94
N GLY A 211 -9.25 21.53 3.52
CA GLY A 211 -10.03 20.41 4.10
C GLY A 211 -9.47 19.05 3.73
N TYR A 212 -10.36 18.09 3.49
CA TYR A 212 -10.00 16.71 3.13
C TYR A 212 -10.57 16.36 1.76
N ALA A 213 -9.71 15.82 0.88
CA ALA A 213 -10.15 15.16 -0.33
C ALA A 213 -10.33 13.67 -0.05
N ARG A 214 -11.44 13.08 -0.47
CA ARG A 214 -11.76 11.66 -0.33
C ARG A 214 -11.99 11.06 -1.72
N ASP A 215 -11.34 9.93 -1.99
CA ASP A 215 -11.54 9.14 -3.19
C ASP A 215 -11.88 7.70 -2.80
N ALA A 216 -12.90 7.12 -3.45
CA ALA A 216 -13.34 5.76 -3.20
C ALA A 216 -13.24 4.96 -4.50
N THR A 217 -12.47 3.88 -4.49
CA THR A 217 -12.23 3.03 -5.66
C THR A 217 -12.70 1.61 -5.38
N GLU A 218 -13.63 1.11 -6.18
CA GLU A 218 -13.95 -0.32 -6.19
C GLU A 218 -12.75 -1.09 -6.73
N ILE A 219 -12.21 -2.00 -5.92
CA ILE A 219 -11.03 -2.81 -6.27
C ILE A 219 -11.37 -4.27 -6.59
N GLN A 220 -12.55 -4.73 -6.19
CA GLN A 220 -13.06 -6.05 -6.51
C GLN A 220 -14.58 -6.06 -6.38
N ASN A 221 -15.27 -6.75 -7.30
CA ASN A 221 -16.67 -7.08 -7.22
C ASN A 221 -16.85 -8.59 -7.45
N ILE A 222 -17.59 -9.25 -6.56
CA ILE A 222 -17.86 -10.69 -6.61
C ILE A 222 -19.36 -10.91 -6.45
N GLN A 223 -19.98 -11.56 -7.42
CA GLN A 223 -21.36 -12.03 -7.30
C GLN A 223 -21.38 -13.31 -6.45
N ILE A 224 -22.14 -13.29 -5.35
CA ILE A 224 -22.27 -14.43 -4.41
C ILE A 224 -23.59 -15.18 -4.58
N ALA A 225 -24.59 -14.55 -5.21
CA ALA A 225 -25.85 -15.20 -5.57
C ALA A 225 -26.42 -14.60 -6.85
N GLU A 226 -27.12 -15.42 -7.63
CA GLU A 226 -27.79 -15.04 -8.87
C GLU A 226 -29.26 -15.47 -8.82
N GLY A 227 -30.13 -14.60 -9.34
CA GLY A 227 -31.56 -14.86 -9.39
C GLY A 227 -32.26 -14.75 -8.03
N ASP A 228 -33.50 -15.23 -7.99
CA ASP A 228 -34.33 -15.19 -6.80
C ASP A 228 -33.88 -16.30 -5.82
N VAL A 229 -33.24 -15.88 -4.74
CA VAL A 229 -32.64 -16.78 -3.75
C VAL A 229 -33.70 -17.37 -2.83
N CYS A 230 -33.46 -18.58 -2.32
CA CYS A 230 -34.36 -19.21 -1.34
C CYS A 230 -34.37 -18.43 -0.02
N HIS A 231 -35.56 -18.09 0.46
CA HIS A 231 -35.75 -17.41 1.73
C HIS A 231 -35.39 -18.34 2.91
N GLY A 232 -34.79 -17.76 3.94
CA GLY A 232 -34.41 -18.47 5.16
C GLY A 232 -33.19 -19.40 5.03
N LEU A 233 -32.54 -19.48 3.86
CA LEU A 233 -31.32 -20.26 3.69
C LEU A 233 -30.09 -19.36 3.73
N PRO A 234 -29.00 -19.83 4.40
CA PRO A 234 -27.75 -19.08 4.47
C PRO A 234 -27.03 -19.05 3.11
N ILE A 235 -26.61 -17.88 2.71
CA ILE A 235 -25.75 -17.60 1.57
C ILE A 235 -24.35 -17.31 2.13
N PRO A 236 -23.32 -18.10 1.79
CA PRO A 236 -21.99 -17.87 2.31
C PRO A 236 -21.39 -16.57 1.72
N VAL A 237 -20.89 -15.73 2.60
CA VAL A 237 -20.05 -14.59 2.24
C VAL A 237 -18.61 -15.08 2.24
N TYR A 238 -17.94 -14.98 1.09
CA TYR A 238 -16.54 -15.40 0.96
C TYR A 238 -15.84 -14.54 -0.08
N MET A 239 -14.75 -13.85 0.33
CA MET A 239 -13.96 -13.00 -0.56
C MET A 239 -12.47 -13.14 -0.23
N VAL A 240 -11.64 -13.41 -1.23
CA VAL A 240 -10.17 -13.35 -1.12
C VAL A 240 -9.72 -11.95 -1.48
N PHE A 241 -8.93 -11.33 -0.62
CA PHE A 241 -8.41 -9.98 -0.88
C PHE A 241 -7.41 -9.99 -2.05
N PRO A 242 -7.59 -9.10 -3.05
CA PRO A 242 -6.68 -9.02 -4.20
C PRO A 242 -5.31 -8.48 -3.75
N ARG A 243 -4.30 -9.33 -3.85
CA ARG A 243 -2.96 -9.11 -3.29
C ARG A 243 -2.28 -7.82 -3.75
N LEU A 244 -2.52 -7.39 -4.98
CA LEU A 244 -1.88 -6.20 -5.56
C LEU A 244 -2.58 -4.89 -5.17
N PHE A 245 -3.85 -4.95 -4.73
CA PHE A 245 -4.68 -3.77 -4.50
C PHE A 245 -5.02 -3.55 -3.03
N THR A 246 -4.64 -4.47 -2.15
CA THR A 246 -4.87 -4.39 -0.71
C THR A 246 -3.57 -4.17 0.05
N CYS A 247 -3.63 -3.30 1.04
CA CYS A 247 -2.58 -3.03 2.01
C CYS A 247 -3.19 -2.98 3.41
N PRO A 248 -2.41 -3.01 4.48
CA PRO A 248 -2.91 -2.69 5.81
C PRO A 248 -3.60 -1.33 5.83
N THR A 249 -4.69 -1.24 6.62
CA THR A 249 -5.36 0.04 6.88
C THR A 249 -4.36 1.02 7.47
N LEU A 250 -4.26 2.20 6.87
CA LEU A 250 -3.33 3.26 7.27
C LEU A 250 -4.10 4.47 7.77
N GLU A 251 -3.70 4.96 8.93
CA GLU A 251 -4.21 6.22 9.48
C GLU A 251 -3.04 7.10 9.91
N THR A 252 -2.94 8.27 9.31
CA THR A 252 -1.89 9.26 9.57
C THR A 252 -2.53 10.62 9.81
N THR A 253 -1.73 11.61 10.20
CA THR A 253 -2.20 12.99 10.36
C THR A 253 -2.60 13.65 9.04
N ASN A 254 -2.04 13.19 7.91
CA ASN A 254 -2.18 13.86 6.61
C ASN A 254 -2.97 13.05 5.60
N PHE A 255 -3.05 11.73 5.77
CA PHE A 255 -3.80 10.87 4.87
C PHE A 255 -4.25 9.59 5.56
N LYS A 256 -5.30 8.95 5.02
CA LYS A 256 -5.81 7.64 5.43
C LYS A 256 -6.01 6.76 4.22
N VAL A 257 -5.78 5.46 4.39
CA VAL A 257 -6.17 4.42 3.44
C VAL A 257 -7.01 3.41 4.20
N GLU A 258 -8.29 3.39 3.90
CA GLU A 258 -9.29 2.57 4.58
C GLU A 258 -9.93 1.61 3.57
N PHE A 259 -10.52 0.55 4.06
CA PHE A 259 -11.21 -0.44 3.26
C PHE A 259 -12.62 -0.64 3.80
N GLU A 260 -13.53 -0.90 2.89
CA GLU A 260 -14.90 -1.25 3.22
C GLU A 260 -15.41 -2.32 2.26
N VAL A 261 -16.29 -3.19 2.71
CA VAL A 261 -17.03 -4.09 1.85
C VAL A 261 -18.50 -3.67 1.83
N ASN A 262 -19.04 -3.55 0.63
CA ASN A 262 -20.45 -3.34 0.40
C ASN A 262 -21.11 -4.67 0.06
N VAL A 263 -22.18 -5.01 0.75
CA VAL A 263 -23.13 -6.02 0.30
C VAL A 263 -24.17 -5.31 -0.54
N VAL A 264 -24.22 -5.61 -1.84
CA VAL A 264 -25.13 -4.98 -2.79
C VAL A 264 -26.14 -6.01 -3.25
N ILE A 265 -27.40 -5.75 -3.02
CA ILE A 265 -28.52 -6.55 -3.51
C ILE A 265 -29.15 -5.80 -4.65
N VAL A 266 -29.12 -6.40 -5.84
CA VAL A 266 -29.71 -5.87 -7.05
C VAL A 266 -31.08 -6.51 -7.21
N LEU A 267 -32.13 -5.70 -7.30
CA LEU A 267 -33.49 -6.14 -7.55
C LEU A 267 -33.79 -6.14 -9.05
N HIS A 268 -34.86 -6.87 -9.48
CA HIS A 268 -35.22 -6.96 -10.90
C HIS A 268 -35.73 -5.63 -11.48
N ASP A 269 -36.16 -4.71 -10.64
CA ASP A 269 -36.57 -3.34 -11.03
C ASP A 269 -35.37 -2.36 -11.04
N ASP A 270 -34.15 -2.89 -11.03
CA ASP A 270 -32.86 -2.17 -10.99
C ASP A 270 -32.66 -1.28 -9.75
N HIS A 271 -33.46 -1.43 -8.69
CA HIS A 271 -33.16 -0.83 -7.40
C HIS A 271 -32.01 -1.56 -6.74
N LEU A 272 -31.15 -0.79 -6.05
CA LEU A 272 -29.99 -1.28 -5.31
C LEU A 272 -30.23 -1.09 -3.82
N ILE A 273 -30.00 -2.15 -3.05
CA ILE A 273 -29.94 -2.10 -1.60
C ILE A 273 -28.48 -2.35 -1.22
N THR A 274 -27.86 -1.41 -0.52
CA THR A 274 -26.45 -1.49 -0.17
C THR A 274 -26.25 -1.33 1.32
N GLU A 275 -25.52 -2.26 1.92
CA GLU A 275 -25.05 -2.17 3.29
C GLU A 275 -23.53 -2.14 3.32
N ASN A 276 -22.97 -1.18 4.06
CA ASN A 276 -21.56 -0.90 4.11
C ASN A 276 -20.94 -1.41 5.42
N PHE A 277 -19.84 -2.16 5.29
CA PHE A 277 -19.06 -2.67 6.42
C PHE A 277 -17.62 -2.15 6.33
N PRO A 278 -17.22 -1.20 7.20
CA PRO A 278 -15.83 -0.80 7.31
C PRO A 278 -14.95 -1.97 7.73
N LEU A 279 -13.81 -2.15 7.06
CA LEU A 279 -12.84 -3.20 7.33
C LEU A 279 -11.52 -2.60 7.83
N LYS A 280 -10.91 -3.25 8.80
CA LYS A 280 -9.53 -3.00 9.19
C LYS A 280 -8.65 -4.12 8.65
N LEU A 281 -7.87 -3.84 7.62
CA LEU A 281 -6.93 -4.79 7.06
C LEU A 281 -5.59 -4.74 7.78
N CYS A 282 -4.98 -5.90 7.98
CA CYS A 282 -3.66 -6.02 8.58
C CYS A 282 -2.86 -7.15 7.90
N ARG A 283 -1.54 -7.12 8.06
CA ARG A 283 -0.63 -8.19 7.65
C ARG A 283 0.01 -8.78 8.91
N VAL A 284 0.08 -10.10 8.96
CA VAL A 284 0.70 -10.89 10.05
C VAL A 284 1.87 -11.66 9.48
#